data_cd482c39c104efe8ade75468a2fbda1f
#
_entry.id   cd482c39c104efe8ade75468a2fbda1f
#
_cell.length_a   1.000
_cell.length_b   1.000
_cell.length_c   1.000
_cell.angle_alpha   90.00
_cell.angle_beta   90.00
_cell.angle_gamma   90.00
#
_symmetry.space_group_name_H-M   'P 1'
#
loop_
_entity.id
_entity.type
_entity.pdbx_description
1 polymer ?
#
loop_
_entity_poly.entity_id
_entity_poly.type
_entity_poly.pdbx_seq_one_letter_code
_entity_poly.pdbx_strand_id
1 'polypeptide(L)'
;MISKKHWFIILLFLPLFSQAQLFKVYPYLTAEAGEKELVYWFSAIGSDHSYPFFGEEVDRQGLMAHSLELEYGLSNKWTVGFYLDFEQPKGQSLKLVKTKALMFHGRFWEKGERPVDLGLYVEYILPRSGYKKSEEIEVKWILEKDFGFHTIVLNPTFEKKVSGPDMEEGLEFSMNGGWYFKKSPSIQPGIEFYSKWGELTDIIPFDESKTYLFPAVDIIMGKYGRFIWHTGVGFGLTNPADNFVFKSILSIGFF
;
A
#
# COMPACT_ATOMS: atom_id res chain seq x y z
N MET A 1 -7.30 -14.93 -58.45
CA MET A 1 -7.33 -15.58 -57.12
C MET A 1 -6.65 -14.65 -56.15
N ILE A 2 -7.42 -13.86 -55.38
CA ILE A 2 -6.91 -12.88 -54.44
C ILE A 2 -7.06 -13.48 -53.04
N SER A 3 -5.92 -13.77 -52.40
CA SER A 3 -5.86 -14.30 -51.03
C SER A 3 -6.24 -13.22 -50.05
N LYS A 4 -7.35 -13.41 -49.36
CA LYS A 4 -7.74 -12.57 -48.22
C LYS A 4 -6.90 -12.95 -46.99
N LYS A 5 -5.90 -12.13 -46.64
CA LYS A 5 -5.22 -12.20 -45.33
C LYS A 5 -6.19 -11.71 -44.24
N HIS A 6 -6.63 -12.62 -43.41
CA HIS A 6 -7.37 -12.29 -42.18
C HIS A 6 -6.37 -11.81 -41.16
N TRP A 7 -6.42 -10.53 -40.82
CA TRP A 7 -5.74 -9.97 -39.65
C TRP A 7 -6.57 -10.33 -38.45
N PHE A 8 -6.09 -11.26 -37.65
CA PHE A 8 -6.59 -11.46 -36.27
C PHE A 8 -6.05 -10.32 -35.42
N ILE A 9 -6.90 -9.34 -35.10
CA ILE A 9 -6.64 -8.38 -34.02
C ILE A 9 -6.86 -9.15 -32.73
N ILE A 10 -5.79 -9.61 -32.12
CA ILE A 10 -5.81 -10.07 -30.72
C ILE A 10 -5.93 -8.81 -29.89
N LEU A 11 -7.16 -8.49 -29.46
CA LEU A 11 -7.40 -7.56 -28.36
C LEU A 11 -6.85 -8.26 -27.10
N LEU A 12 -5.63 -7.92 -26.71
CA LEU A 12 -5.10 -8.20 -25.41
C LEU A 12 -5.95 -7.39 -24.39
N PHE A 13 -6.95 -8.04 -23.81
CA PHE A 13 -7.56 -7.58 -22.58
C PHE A 13 -6.50 -7.71 -21.47
N LEU A 14 -5.73 -6.65 -21.27
CA LEU A 14 -4.97 -6.50 -20.04
C LEU A 14 -6.00 -6.34 -18.90
N PRO A 15 -6.01 -7.21 -17.91
CA PRO A 15 -6.87 -7.02 -16.75
C PRO A 15 -6.37 -5.78 -16.00
N LEU A 16 -7.05 -4.66 -16.18
CA LEU A 16 -6.85 -3.45 -15.38
C LEU A 16 -7.38 -3.73 -13.96
N PHE A 17 -6.59 -4.42 -13.15
CA PHE A 17 -6.91 -4.60 -11.73
C PHE A 17 -6.70 -3.29 -10.98
N SER A 18 -7.73 -2.46 -10.98
CA SER A 18 -7.77 -1.25 -10.17
C SER A 18 -8.31 -1.60 -8.79
N GLN A 19 -7.43 -1.72 -7.81
CA GLN A 19 -7.79 -1.82 -6.39
C GLN A 19 -7.73 -0.45 -5.75
N ALA A 20 -8.55 -0.18 -4.74
CA ALA A 20 -8.26 0.91 -3.84
C ALA A 20 -6.95 0.59 -3.12
N GLN A 21 -5.92 1.32 -3.45
CA GLN A 21 -4.61 1.17 -2.84
C GLN A 21 -4.59 2.02 -1.56
N LEU A 22 -4.29 1.38 -0.44
CA LEU A 22 -3.97 2.09 0.80
C LEU A 22 -2.50 2.48 0.74
N PHE A 23 -2.23 3.78 0.73
CA PHE A 23 -0.89 4.33 0.52
C PHE A 23 -0.17 4.51 1.87
N LYS A 24 0.84 3.69 2.14
CA LYS A 24 1.74 3.83 3.31
C LYS A 24 3.17 3.50 2.91
N VAL A 25 4.10 4.34 3.31
CA VAL A 25 5.51 3.99 3.38
C VAL A 25 5.76 3.39 4.75
N TYR A 26 6.17 2.13 4.80
CA TYR A 26 6.38 1.38 6.04
C TYR A 26 7.73 1.75 6.64
N PRO A 27 7.75 2.29 7.88
CA PRO A 27 8.98 2.63 8.57
C PRO A 27 9.70 1.39 9.09
N TYR A 28 10.96 1.56 9.46
CA TYR A 28 11.77 0.50 10.06
C TYR A 28 11.30 0.09 11.46
N LEU A 29 10.79 1.04 12.24
CA LEU A 29 10.39 0.77 13.62
C LEU A 29 9.15 -0.11 13.68
N THR A 30 9.18 -1.07 14.58
CA THR A 30 8.08 -1.99 14.94
C THR A 30 7.48 -1.57 16.28
N ALA A 31 6.28 -2.04 16.61
CA ALA A 31 5.70 -1.89 17.93
C ALA A 31 6.65 -2.47 19.02
N GLU A 32 6.67 -1.89 20.20
CA GLU A 32 7.45 -2.38 21.33
C GLU A 32 6.87 -3.70 21.89
N ALA A 33 7.66 -4.47 22.63
CA ALA A 33 7.21 -5.72 23.24
C ALA A 33 5.99 -5.50 24.14
N GLY A 34 4.86 -6.13 23.82
CA GLY A 34 3.58 -6.00 24.54
C GLY A 34 2.74 -4.79 24.16
N GLU A 35 3.25 -3.90 23.34
CA GLU A 35 2.48 -2.78 22.79
C GLU A 35 1.41 -3.28 21.83
N LYS A 36 0.24 -2.68 21.90
CA LYS A 36 -0.86 -2.83 20.96
C LYS A 36 -1.02 -1.53 20.20
N GLU A 37 -1.21 -1.62 18.90
CA GLU A 37 -1.46 -0.47 18.06
C GLU A 37 -2.79 -0.64 17.33
N LEU A 38 -3.64 0.39 17.41
CA LEU A 38 -4.86 0.51 16.63
C LEU A 38 -4.63 1.57 15.56
N VAL A 39 -4.80 1.19 14.30
CA VAL A 39 -4.64 2.11 13.18
C VAL A 39 -5.92 2.17 12.36
N TYR A 40 -6.37 3.37 12.06
CA TYR A 40 -7.45 3.63 11.13
C TYR A 40 -6.92 4.36 9.90
N TRP A 41 -7.22 3.80 8.74
CA TRP A 41 -6.83 4.34 7.45
C TRP A 41 -8.06 4.83 6.71
N PHE A 42 -7.91 5.96 6.06
CA PHE A 42 -8.91 6.52 5.17
C PHE A 42 -8.24 7.03 3.90
N SER A 43 -8.84 6.74 2.74
CA SER A 43 -8.47 7.35 1.48
C SER A 43 -9.72 7.76 0.71
N ALA A 44 -9.69 8.97 0.12
CA ALA A 44 -10.70 9.44 -0.82
C ALA A 44 -10.05 9.63 -2.19
N ILE A 45 -10.66 9.08 -3.23
CA ILE A 45 -10.07 8.95 -4.57
C ILE A 45 -10.85 9.80 -5.57
N GLY A 46 -10.14 10.62 -6.35
CA GLY A 46 -10.61 11.28 -7.54
C GLY A 46 -9.97 10.67 -8.78
N SER A 47 -10.76 10.11 -9.68
CA SER A 47 -10.29 9.31 -10.79
C SER A 47 -11.27 9.32 -11.95
N ASP A 48 -10.76 9.21 -13.18
CA ASP A 48 -11.57 9.03 -14.38
C ASP A 48 -11.68 7.55 -14.78
N HIS A 49 -11.18 6.64 -13.92
CA HIS A 49 -11.20 5.20 -14.16
C HIS A 49 -12.42 4.55 -13.51
N SER A 50 -12.77 3.36 -14.01
CA SER A 50 -13.72 2.44 -13.39
C SER A 50 -13.03 1.15 -12.95
N TYR A 51 -13.74 0.32 -12.18
CA TYR A 51 -13.23 -0.97 -11.73
C TYR A 51 -14.36 -1.92 -11.34
N PRO A 52 -14.12 -3.25 -11.37
CA PRO A 52 -15.10 -4.22 -10.93
C PRO A 52 -15.24 -4.23 -9.40
N PHE A 53 -16.47 -4.08 -8.92
CA PHE A 53 -16.83 -4.09 -7.50
C PHE A 53 -18.01 -5.03 -7.26
N PHE A 54 -17.74 -6.24 -6.75
CA PHE A 54 -18.74 -7.29 -6.51
C PHE A 54 -19.61 -7.63 -7.72
N GLY A 55 -18.98 -7.68 -8.91
CA GLY A 55 -19.64 -8.07 -10.16
C GLY A 55 -20.29 -6.92 -10.94
N GLU A 56 -20.22 -5.69 -10.42
CA GLU A 56 -20.65 -4.48 -11.10
C GLU A 56 -19.44 -3.62 -11.48
N GLU A 57 -19.47 -2.97 -12.65
CA GLU A 57 -18.49 -1.96 -13.01
C GLU A 57 -18.91 -0.64 -12.37
N VAL A 58 -18.01 -0.04 -11.57
CA VAL A 58 -18.27 1.20 -10.83
C VAL A 58 -17.17 2.22 -11.05
N ASP A 59 -17.52 3.51 -11.00
CA ASP A 59 -16.56 4.60 -11.08
C ASP A 59 -15.69 4.66 -9.83
N ARG A 60 -14.39 4.93 -10.02
CA ARG A 60 -13.47 5.25 -8.92
C ARG A 60 -13.61 6.68 -8.43
N GLN A 61 -14.29 7.56 -9.19
CA GLN A 61 -14.58 8.93 -8.78
C GLN A 61 -15.42 8.97 -7.50
N GLY A 62 -14.82 9.48 -6.42
CA GLY A 62 -15.45 9.55 -5.10
C GLY A 62 -15.47 8.23 -4.34
N LEU A 63 -14.65 7.26 -4.73
CA LEU A 63 -14.40 6.05 -3.95
C LEU A 63 -13.76 6.41 -2.62
N MET A 64 -14.32 5.90 -1.53
CA MET A 64 -13.74 5.94 -0.19
C MET A 64 -13.24 4.55 0.19
N ALA A 65 -11.98 4.47 0.61
CA ALA A 65 -11.37 3.25 1.12
C ALA A 65 -11.02 3.42 2.60
N HIS A 66 -11.26 2.38 3.39
CA HIS A 66 -11.00 2.37 4.82
C HIS A 66 -10.26 1.10 5.19
N SER A 67 -9.39 1.16 6.21
CA SER A 67 -8.85 -0.01 6.87
C SER A 67 -8.83 0.17 8.38
N LEU A 68 -9.12 -0.91 9.09
CA LEU A 68 -8.87 -1.05 10.52
C LEU A 68 -7.74 -2.06 10.70
N GLU A 69 -6.69 -1.64 11.38
CA GLU A 69 -5.51 -2.44 11.65
C GLU A 69 -5.32 -2.57 13.16
N LEU A 70 -5.04 -3.79 13.60
CA LEU A 70 -4.64 -4.11 14.96
C LEU A 70 -3.27 -4.76 14.92
N GLU A 71 -2.29 -4.17 15.57
CA GLU A 71 -0.95 -4.71 15.70
C GLU A 71 -0.62 -5.08 17.15
N TYR A 72 0.28 -6.04 17.31
CA TYR A 72 0.81 -6.48 18.60
C TYR A 72 2.32 -6.74 18.49
N GLY A 73 3.09 -6.06 19.33
CA GLY A 73 4.52 -6.25 19.47
C GLY A 73 4.84 -7.55 20.22
N LEU A 74 5.28 -8.58 19.51
CA LEU A 74 5.74 -9.85 20.11
C LEU A 74 7.08 -9.65 20.86
N SER A 75 7.89 -8.74 20.36
CA SER A 75 9.16 -8.33 20.94
C SER A 75 9.49 -6.93 20.41
N ASN A 76 10.58 -6.32 20.88
CA ASN A 76 11.03 -5.03 20.33
C ASN A 76 11.44 -5.06 18.85
N LYS A 77 11.44 -6.24 18.23
CA LYS A 77 11.85 -6.42 16.82
C LYS A 77 10.79 -7.06 15.94
N TRP A 78 9.70 -7.56 16.53
CA TRP A 78 8.72 -8.39 15.81
C TRP A 78 7.30 -7.97 16.15
N THR A 79 6.54 -7.63 15.14
CA THR A 79 5.11 -7.27 15.23
C THR A 79 4.30 -8.23 14.39
N VAL A 80 3.12 -8.59 14.86
CA VAL A 80 2.07 -9.27 14.11
C VAL A 80 0.83 -8.41 14.10
N GLY A 81 -0.07 -8.62 13.14
CA GLY A 81 -1.27 -7.78 13.05
C GLY A 81 -2.37 -8.39 12.19
N PHE A 82 -3.46 -7.67 12.16
CA PHE A 82 -4.67 -8.06 11.43
C PHE A 82 -5.36 -6.81 10.87
N TYR A 83 -5.87 -6.93 9.63
CA TYR A 83 -6.52 -5.82 8.92
C TYR A 83 -7.89 -6.21 8.41
N LEU A 84 -8.79 -5.24 8.40
CA LEU A 84 -10.08 -5.28 7.73
C LEU A 84 -10.17 -4.11 6.76
N ASP A 85 -10.17 -4.40 5.46
CA ASP A 85 -10.25 -3.39 4.41
C ASP A 85 -11.67 -3.29 3.87
N PHE A 86 -12.16 -2.06 3.79
CA PHE A 86 -13.50 -1.73 3.29
C PHE A 86 -13.41 -0.73 2.15
N GLU A 87 -14.34 -0.82 1.21
CA GLU A 87 -14.51 0.15 0.14
C GLU A 87 -15.96 0.59 0.03
N GLN A 88 -16.12 1.86 -0.32
CA GLN A 88 -17.41 2.49 -0.58
C GLN A 88 -17.32 3.32 -1.86
N PRO A 89 -17.64 2.78 -3.03
CA PRO A 89 -17.83 3.56 -4.24
C PRO A 89 -18.96 4.56 -4.06
N LYS A 90 -18.92 5.68 -4.78
CA LYS A 90 -19.94 6.72 -4.71
C LYS A 90 -21.34 6.16 -4.99
N GLY A 91 -22.26 6.37 -4.06
CA GLY A 91 -23.64 5.88 -4.17
C GLY A 91 -23.82 4.39 -3.80
N GLN A 92 -22.76 3.68 -3.45
CA GLN A 92 -22.81 2.30 -2.99
C GLN A 92 -22.71 2.23 -1.45
N SER A 93 -23.08 1.07 -0.88
CA SER A 93 -22.86 0.79 0.54
C SER A 93 -21.40 0.42 0.83
N LEU A 94 -20.94 0.72 2.03
CA LEU A 94 -19.64 0.25 2.53
C LEU A 94 -19.61 -1.29 2.57
N LYS A 95 -18.59 -1.90 1.94
CA LYS A 95 -18.43 -3.36 1.93
C LYS A 95 -17.03 -3.74 2.40
N LEU A 96 -16.93 -4.81 3.18
CA LEU A 96 -15.66 -5.47 3.49
C LEU A 96 -15.13 -6.12 2.20
N VAL A 97 -13.94 -5.73 1.75
CA VAL A 97 -13.33 -6.21 0.51
C VAL A 97 -12.21 -7.21 0.75
N LYS A 98 -11.43 -7.02 1.82
CA LYS A 98 -10.30 -7.87 2.16
C LYS A 98 -10.15 -8.01 3.67
N THR A 99 -9.60 -9.14 4.07
CA THR A 99 -9.03 -9.38 5.39
C THR A 99 -7.55 -9.68 5.18
N LYS A 100 -6.69 -9.10 6.00
CA LYS A 100 -5.25 -9.32 5.88
C LYS A 100 -4.67 -9.75 7.22
N ALA A 101 -3.75 -10.70 7.16
CA ALA A 101 -2.96 -11.09 8.30
C ALA A 101 -1.52 -10.61 8.10
N LEU A 102 -1.07 -9.68 8.93
CA LEU A 102 0.33 -9.33 9.04
C LEU A 102 1.04 -10.48 9.74
N MET A 103 1.67 -11.33 8.94
CA MET A 103 2.38 -12.50 9.44
C MET A 103 3.68 -12.12 10.13
N PHE A 104 4.28 -11.01 9.66
CA PHE A 104 5.58 -10.62 10.12
C PHE A 104 5.93 -9.18 9.72
N HIS A 105 6.24 -8.33 10.70
CA HIS A 105 6.97 -7.08 10.50
C HIS A 105 8.17 -7.10 11.45
N GLY A 106 9.36 -7.13 10.91
CA GLY A 106 10.55 -7.38 11.73
C GLY A 106 11.74 -6.54 11.36
N ARG A 107 12.59 -6.29 12.37
CA ARG A 107 13.87 -5.60 12.29
C ARG A 107 15.00 -6.59 12.45
N PHE A 108 16.02 -6.52 11.58
CA PHE A 108 17.16 -7.43 11.68
C PHE A 108 18.17 -7.01 12.77
N TRP A 109 18.30 -5.69 13.05
CA TRP A 109 19.18 -5.11 14.05
C TRP A 109 18.57 -3.90 14.74
N GLU A 110 19.26 -3.24 15.65
CA GLU A 110 18.79 -2.00 16.25
C GLU A 110 18.97 -0.82 15.27
N LYS A 111 18.07 0.16 15.35
CA LYS A 111 18.09 1.32 14.45
C LYS A 111 19.43 2.06 14.55
N GLY A 112 20.08 2.29 13.40
CA GLY A 112 21.37 2.96 13.30
C GLY A 112 22.60 2.12 13.63
N GLU A 113 22.42 0.84 13.98
CA GLU A 113 23.54 -0.09 14.22
C GLU A 113 24.35 -0.38 12.94
N ARG A 114 23.68 -0.31 11.79
CA ARG A 114 24.29 -0.54 10.48
C ARG A 114 24.14 0.69 9.57
N PRO A 115 24.89 0.74 8.46
CA PRO A 115 24.80 1.86 7.52
C PRO A 115 23.40 2.09 6.95
N VAL A 116 22.60 1.03 6.81
CA VAL A 116 21.19 1.04 6.39
C VAL A 116 20.41 0.17 7.35
N ASP A 117 19.29 0.63 7.84
CA ASP A 117 18.35 -0.13 8.66
C ASP A 117 17.51 -1.01 7.73
N LEU A 118 17.56 -2.34 7.94
CA LEU A 118 16.91 -3.34 7.09
C LEU A 118 15.83 -4.08 7.87
N GLY A 119 14.62 -4.04 7.36
CA GLY A 119 13.45 -4.76 7.89
C GLY A 119 12.76 -5.59 6.81
N LEU A 120 11.85 -6.43 7.26
CA LEU A 120 10.99 -7.27 6.43
C LEU A 120 9.56 -7.19 6.92
N TYR A 121 8.62 -7.10 5.97
CA TYR A 121 7.19 -7.14 6.20
C TYR A 121 6.58 -8.22 5.32
N VAL A 122 5.76 -9.11 5.88
CA VAL A 122 5.09 -10.18 5.15
C VAL A 122 3.60 -10.20 5.52
N GLU A 123 2.75 -10.08 4.52
CA GLU A 123 1.30 -10.03 4.67
C GLU A 123 0.63 -11.12 3.84
N TYR A 124 -0.38 -11.78 4.41
CA TYR A 124 -1.28 -12.68 3.72
C TYR A 124 -2.63 -12.01 3.51
N ILE A 125 -3.11 -11.98 2.27
CA ILE A 125 -4.28 -11.22 1.84
C ILE A 125 -5.39 -12.18 1.43
N LEU A 126 -6.53 -12.08 2.10
CA LEU A 126 -7.74 -12.87 1.91
C LEU A 126 -8.85 -11.96 1.37
N PRO A 127 -9.08 -11.88 0.06
CA PRO A 127 -10.17 -11.09 -0.49
C PRO A 127 -11.52 -11.75 -0.22
N ARG A 128 -12.57 -10.93 -0.16
CA ARG A 128 -13.94 -11.43 -0.07
C ARG A 128 -14.37 -12.02 -1.41
N SER A 129 -15.09 -13.14 -1.33
CA SER A 129 -15.73 -13.75 -2.50
C SER A 129 -16.63 -12.73 -3.21
N GLY A 130 -16.50 -12.63 -4.52
CA GLY A 130 -17.18 -11.62 -5.35
C GLY A 130 -16.40 -10.32 -5.54
N TYR A 131 -15.44 -9.97 -4.66
CA TYR A 131 -14.52 -8.86 -4.88
C TYR A 131 -13.29 -9.30 -5.70
N LYS A 132 -12.61 -10.34 -5.24
CA LYS A 132 -11.53 -11.05 -5.93
C LYS A 132 -11.59 -12.54 -5.61
N LYS A 133 -10.92 -13.35 -6.42
CA LYS A 133 -10.95 -14.81 -6.28
C LYS A 133 -9.63 -15.40 -5.79
N SER A 134 -8.54 -14.67 -5.92
CA SER A 134 -7.20 -15.17 -5.62
C SER A 134 -6.67 -14.57 -4.33
N GLU A 135 -6.12 -15.42 -3.46
CA GLU A 135 -5.41 -15.02 -2.26
C GLU A 135 -3.97 -14.65 -2.63
N GLU A 136 -3.39 -13.71 -1.89
CA GLU A 136 -2.10 -13.12 -2.23
C GLU A 136 -1.17 -13.13 -1.01
N ILE A 137 0.14 -13.28 -1.26
CA ILE A 137 1.20 -12.96 -0.29
C ILE A 137 1.93 -11.73 -0.79
N GLU A 138 2.06 -10.76 0.10
CA GLU A 138 2.91 -9.58 -0.11
C GLU A 138 4.16 -9.69 0.76
N VAL A 139 5.32 -9.48 0.15
CA VAL A 139 6.61 -9.38 0.83
C VAL A 139 7.20 -8.02 0.51
N LYS A 140 7.50 -7.25 1.55
CA LYS A 140 8.03 -5.90 1.44
C LYS A 140 9.34 -5.79 2.22
N TRP A 141 10.40 -5.40 1.55
CA TRP A 141 11.63 -4.99 2.22
C TRP A 141 11.49 -3.56 2.73
N ILE A 142 12.07 -3.29 3.88
CA ILE A 142 12.13 -1.97 4.48
C ILE A 142 13.59 -1.58 4.58
N LEU A 143 13.99 -0.57 3.81
CA LEU A 143 15.32 0.03 3.88
C LEU A 143 15.16 1.46 4.36
N GLU A 144 15.71 1.77 5.52
CA GLU A 144 15.63 3.11 6.11
C GLU A 144 17.02 3.65 6.43
N LYS A 145 17.19 4.95 6.24
CA LYS A 145 18.44 5.65 6.59
C LYS A 145 18.16 7.06 7.07
N ASP A 146 18.71 7.39 8.23
CA ASP A 146 18.71 8.74 8.77
C ASP A 146 19.99 9.50 8.37
N PHE A 147 19.81 10.78 8.00
CA PHE A 147 20.89 11.73 7.66
C PHE A 147 20.62 13.04 8.40
N GLY A 148 21.07 13.16 9.64
CA GLY A 148 20.75 14.30 10.51
C GLY A 148 19.24 14.39 10.76
N PHE A 149 18.59 15.42 10.23
CA PHE A 149 17.14 15.60 10.33
C PHE A 149 16.35 14.95 9.19
N HIS A 150 16.99 14.30 8.26
CA HIS A 150 16.35 13.68 7.10
C HIS A 150 16.29 12.17 7.29
N THR A 151 15.17 11.57 6.93
CA THR A 151 14.99 10.12 6.84
C THR A 151 14.57 9.77 5.43
N ILE A 152 15.23 8.79 4.83
CA ILE A 152 14.81 8.18 3.57
C ILE A 152 14.38 6.76 3.87
N VAL A 153 13.22 6.37 3.36
CA VAL A 153 12.66 5.01 3.44
C VAL A 153 12.39 4.51 2.03
N LEU A 154 12.76 3.27 1.74
CA LEU A 154 12.41 2.57 0.51
C LEU A 154 11.77 1.24 0.86
N ASN A 155 10.69 0.91 0.17
CA ASN A 155 9.95 -0.34 0.31
C ASN A 155 9.79 -1.04 -1.04
N PRO A 156 10.81 -1.77 -1.54
CA PRO A 156 10.61 -2.73 -2.63
C PRO A 156 9.61 -3.79 -2.19
N THR A 157 8.54 -3.95 -2.96
CA THR A 157 7.41 -4.82 -2.61
C THR A 157 7.17 -5.83 -3.71
N PHE A 158 6.95 -7.08 -3.33
CA PHE A 158 6.69 -8.21 -4.19
C PHE A 158 5.36 -8.85 -3.79
N GLU A 159 4.45 -9.00 -4.75
CA GLU A 159 3.14 -9.63 -4.55
C GLU A 159 3.03 -10.90 -5.40
N LYS A 160 2.53 -11.99 -4.83
CA LYS A 160 2.28 -13.24 -5.53
C LYS A 160 0.91 -13.80 -5.16
N LYS A 161 0.11 -14.14 -6.16
CA LYS A 161 -1.11 -14.91 -5.97
C LYS A 161 -0.75 -16.36 -5.65
N VAL A 162 -1.25 -16.87 -4.53
CA VAL A 162 -0.90 -18.19 -3.97
C VAL A 162 -2.08 -19.16 -3.94
N SER A 163 -3.29 -18.67 -4.19
CA SER A 163 -4.51 -19.49 -4.29
C SER A 163 -5.49 -18.83 -5.26
N GLY A 164 -6.34 -19.60 -5.89
CA GLY A 164 -7.36 -19.13 -6.80
C GLY A 164 -6.98 -19.22 -8.29
N PRO A 165 -7.83 -18.66 -9.19
CA PRO A 165 -7.66 -18.86 -10.63
C PRO A 165 -6.44 -18.13 -11.23
N ASP A 166 -5.95 -17.11 -10.55
CA ASP A 166 -4.89 -16.23 -11.07
C ASP A 166 -3.48 -16.61 -10.55
N MET A 167 -3.31 -17.83 -10.02
CA MET A 167 -2.04 -18.32 -9.46
C MET A 167 -0.88 -18.37 -10.48
N GLU A 168 -1.22 -18.50 -11.77
CA GLU A 168 -0.24 -18.56 -12.84
C GLU A 168 0.36 -17.19 -13.19
N GLU A 169 -0.28 -16.09 -12.75
CA GLU A 169 0.28 -14.75 -12.92
C GLU A 169 1.65 -14.64 -12.24
N GLY A 170 2.53 -13.85 -12.83
CA GLY A 170 3.90 -13.67 -12.37
C GLY A 170 4.02 -13.04 -10.99
N LEU A 171 5.24 -12.86 -10.54
CA LEU A 171 5.56 -12.10 -9.32
C LEU A 171 5.46 -10.61 -9.65
N GLU A 172 4.48 -9.91 -9.09
CA GLU A 172 4.31 -8.48 -9.27
C GLU A 172 5.32 -7.69 -8.43
N PHE A 173 5.81 -6.59 -8.99
CA PHE A 173 6.76 -5.69 -8.34
C PHE A 173 6.23 -4.28 -8.24
N SER A 174 6.42 -3.68 -7.07
CA SER A 174 6.19 -2.27 -6.81
C SER A 174 7.31 -1.67 -5.97
N MET A 175 7.51 -0.35 -6.10
CA MET A 175 8.46 0.41 -5.32
C MET A 175 7.73 1.57 -4.65
N ASN A 176 7.77 1.59 -3.32
CA ASN A 176 7.30 2.71 -2.53
C ASN A 176 8.47 3.35 -1.81
N GLY A 177 8.39 4.64 -1.52
CA GLY A 177 9.46 5.31 -0.81
C GLY A 177 9.00 6.65 -0.25
N GLY A 178 9.77 7.17 0.70
CA GLY A 178 9.51 8.45 1.34
C GLY A 178 10.79 9.15 1.77
N TRP A 179 10.73 10.45 1.71
CA TRP A 179 11.71 11.34 2.32
C TRP A 179 11.00 12.22 3.34
N TYR A 180 11.49 12.25 4.58
CA TYR A 180 10.87 12.98 5.69
C TYR A 180 11.88 13.92 6.34
N PHE A 181 11.40 15.09 6.76
CA PHE A 181 12.18 16.08 7.49
C PHE A 181 11.75 16.08 8.96
N LYS A 182 12.57 15.49 9.82
CA LYS A 182 12.28 15.19 11.25
C LYS A 182 12.96 16.16 12.22
N LYS A 183 13.12 17.44 11.85
CA LYS A 183 13.68 18.45 12.78
C LYS A 183 12.74 18.74 13.95
N SER A 184 11.43 18.75 13.72
CA SER A 184 10.44 18.88 14.77
C SER A 184 10.03 17.48 15.27
N PRO A 185 9.95 17.24 16.57
CA PRO A 185 9.45 15.97 17.11
C PRO A 185 7.95 15.79 16.89
N SER A 186 7.19 16.87 16.66
CA SER A 186 5.73 16.84 16.57
C SER A 186 5.18 16.99 15.16
N ILE A 187 5.93 17.59 14.23
CA ILE A 187 5.49 17.84 12.85
C ILE A 187 6.64 17.47 11.92
N GLN A 188 6.44 16.46 11.12
CA GLN A 188 7.45 15.89 10.24
C GLN A 188 6.91 15.86 8.79
N PRO A 189 7.12 16.92 7.99
CA PRO A 189 6.73 16.92 6.61
C PRO A 189 7.59 15.96 5.78
N GLY A 190 7.00 15.45 4.72
CA GLY A 190 7.67 14.53 3.81
C GLY A 190 7.09 14.55 2.40
N ILE A 191 7.75 13.82 1.54
CA ILE A 191 7.29 13.52 0.18
C ILE A 191 7.39 12.02 0.00
N GLU A 192 6.32 11.40 -0.47
CA GLU A 192 6.26 9.96 -0.72
C GLU A 192 6.01 9.68 -2.19
N PHE A 193 6.50 8.55 -2.61
CA PHE A 193 6.41 8.04 -3.97
C PHE A 193 5.88 6.61 -3.92
N TYR A 194 4.97 6.29 -4.84
CA TYR A 194 4.39 4.96 -5.00
C TYR A 194 4.35 4.63 -6.48
N SER A 195 4.87 3.46 -6.85
CA SER A 195 4.84 3.02 -8.25
C SER A 195 4.69 1.51 -8.36
N LYS A 196 3.69 1.05 -9.12
CA LYS A 196 3.45 -0.37 -9.43
C LYS A 196 3.89 -0.63 -10.86
N TRP A 197 4.87 -1.54 -11.05
CA TRP A 197 5.57 -1.78 -12.31
C TRP A 197 5.20 -3.10 -12.99
N GLY A 198 4.15 -3.79 -12.53
CA GLY A 198 3.69 -5.04 -13.11
C GLY A 198 4.53 -6.25 -12.71
N GLU A 199 4.55 -7.26 -13.55
CA GLU A 199 5.31 -8.49 -13.28
C GLU A 199 6.82 -8.25 -13.36
N LEU A 200 7.57 -8.86 -12.44
CA LEU A 200 9.04 -8.70 -12.37
C LEU A 200 9.75 -9.19 -13.65
N THR A 201 9.13 -10.13 -14.36
CA THR A 201 9.63 -10.68 -15.64
C THR A 201 9.22 -9.85 -16.85
N ASP A 202 8.25 -8.93 -16.68
CA ASP A 202 7.70 -8.07 -17.73
C ASP A 202 7.38 -6.68 -17.15
N ILE A 203 8.43 -5.95 -16.81
CA ILE A 203 8.35 -4.60 -16.21
C ILE A 203 7.76 -3.65 -17.26
N ILE A 204 6.63 -3.04 -16.92
CA ILE A 204 5.95 -2.08 -17.79
C ILE A 204 6.69 -0.73 -17.84
N PRO A 205 6.58 0.02 -18.95
CA PRO A 205 7.10 1.39 -19.06
C PRO A 205 6.54 2.31 -18.00
N PHE A 206 7.27 3.38 -17.66
CA PHE A 206 6.86 4.33 -16.61
C PHE A 206 5.48 4.94 -16.87
N ASP A 207 5.17 5.31 -18.09
CA ASP A 207 3.90 5.92 -18.50
C ASP A 207 2.70 4.96 -18.43
N GLU A 208 2.96 3.65 -18.42
CA GLU A 208 1.96 2.59 -18.24
C GLU A 208 1.85 2.13 -16.77
N SER A 209 2.78 2.54 -15.91
CA SER A 209 2.78 2.21 -14.48
C SER A 209 1.73 3.02 -13.70
N LYS A 210 1.31 2.56 -12.52
CA LYS A 210 0.51 3.36 -11.59
C LYS A 210 1.44 4.10 -10.64
N THR A 211 1.77 5.35 -10.97
CA THR A 211 2.75 6.14 -10.23
C THR A 211 2.14 7.39 -9.63
N TYR A 212 2.47 7.63 -8.35
CA TYR A 212 1.95 8.75 -7.55
C TYR A 212 3.07 9.46 -6.80
N LEU A 213 2.86 10.75 -6.56
CA LEU A 213 3.66 11.58 -5.66
C LEU A 213 2.74 12.19 -4.59
N PHE A 214 3.15 12.07 -3.31
CA PHE A 214 2.39 12.53 -2.16
C PHE A 214 3.22 13.50 -1.31
N PRO A 215 2.99 14.80 -1.34
CA PRO A 215 3.24 15.65 -0.17
C PRO A 215 2.47 15.11 1.03
N ALA A 216 3.18 14.85 2.12
CA ALA A 216 2.63 14.23 3.32
C ALA A 216 3.21 14.86 4.59
N VAL A 217 2.57 14.63 5.73
CA VAL A 217 3.05 15.08 7.03
C VAL A 217 2.64 14.11 8.12
N ASP A 218 3.58 13.82 9.03
CA ASP A 218 3.29 13.18 10.32
C ASP A 218 3.06 14.26 11.37
N ILE A 219 1.95 14.16 12.11
CA ILE A 219 1.62 14.97 13.27
C ILE A 219 1.61 14.04 14.48
N ILE A 220 2.64 14.18 15.31
CA ILE A 220 2.92 13.30 16.45
C ILE A 220 2.42 14.00 17.70
N MET A 221 1.50 13.38 18.43
CA MET A 221 0.80 13.96 19.57
C MET A 221 0.79 13.01 20.76
N GLY A 222 0.37 13.56 21.90
CA GLY A 222 0.22 12.80 23.13
C GLY A 222 1.53 12.58 23.87
N LYS A 223 1.40 11.98 25.05
CA LYS A 223 2.55 11.63 25.88
C LYS A 223 3.32 10.48 25.19
N TYR A 224 4.61 10.67 25.02
CA TYR A 224 5.50 9.70 24.36
C TYR A 224 5.24 9.47 22.86
N GLY A 225 4.50 10.39 22.17
CA GLY A 225 4.26 10.28 20.72
C GLY A 225 3.35 9.11 20.31
N ARG A 226 2.51 8.63 21.22
CA ARG A 226 1.67 7.44 20.99
C ARG A 226 0.47 7.67 20.08
N PHE A 227 0.17 8.91 19.74
CA PHE A 227 -0.84 9.24 18.74
C PHE A 227 -0.14 9.86 17.55
N ILE A 228 -0.26 9.21 16.39
CA ILE A 228 0.32 9.69 15.14
C ILE A 228 -0.81 9.87 14.12
N TRP A 229 -0.88 11.07 13.56
CA TRP A 229 -1.72 11.35 12.41
C TRP A 229 -0.83 11.58 11.19
N HIS A 230 -0.78 10.60 10.30
CA HIS A 230 -0.14 10.71 9.02
C HIS A 230 -1.19 11.11 7.97
N THR A 231 -0.97 12.18 7.24
CA THR A 231 -1.90 12.64 6.21
C THR A 231 -1.15 13.17 5.00
N GLY A 232 -1.77 13.08 3.83
CA GLY A 232 -1.17 13.54 2.59
C GLY A 232 -2.15 13.61 1.43
N VAL A 233 -1.70 14.29 0.38
CA VAL A 233 -2.43 14.46 -0.86
C VAL A 233 -1.57 13.90 -1.99
N GLY A 234 -2.10 12.91 -2.71
CA GLY A 234 -1.42 12.24 -3.82
C GLY A 234 -1.90 12.74 -5.17
N PHE A 235 -0.98 12.86 -6.09
CA PHE A 235 -1.23 13.18 -7.48
C PHE A 235 -0.72 12.04 -8.35
N GLY A 236 -1.57 11.54 -9.25
CA GLY A 236 -1.16 10.60 -10.29
C GLY A 236 -0.20 11.27 -11.27
N LEU A 237 0.91 10.60 -11.54
CA LEU A 237 1.92 11.10 -12.49
C LEU A 237 1.82 10.43 -13.86
N THR A 238 0.99 9.40 -13.97
CA THR A 238 0.86 8.55 -15.17
C THR A 238 -0.62 8.29 -15.47
N ASN A 239 -0.93 7.96 -16.71
CA ASN A 239 -2.32 7.76 -17.14
C ASN A 239 -3.09 6.67 -16.37
N PRO A 240 -2.51 5.51 -15.99
CA PRO A 240 -3.24 4.50 -15.22
C PRO A 240 -3.46 4.85 -13.75
N ALA A 241 -2.79 5.90 -13.23
CA ALA A 241 -2.95 6.36 -11.86
C ALA A 241 -4.24 7.16 -11.69
N ASP A 242 -4.82 7.12 -10.48
CA ASP A 242 -5.92 8.03 -10.13
C ASP A 242 -5.42 9.48 -10.15
N ASN A 243 -6.25 10.43 -10.56
CA ASN A 243 -5.85 11.84 -10.70
C ASN A 243 -5.44 12.45 -9.35
N PHE A 244 -6.17 12.07 -8.30
CA PHE A 244 -6.01 12.61 -6.97
C PHE A 244 -6.36 11.58 -5.89
N VAL A 245 -5.59 11.57 -4.81
CA VAL A 245 -5.87 10.76 -3.62
C VAL A 245 -5.61 11.58 -2.37
N PHE A 246 -6.62 11.72 -1.52
CA PHE A 246 -6.42 12.15 -0.14
C PHE A 246 -6.23 10.93 0.74
N LYS A 247 -5.24 10.95 1.66
CA LYS A 247 -5.07 9.91 2.66
C LYS A 247 -4.96 10.47 4.07
N SER A 248 -5.46 9.70 5.03
CA SER A 248 -5.39 9.99 6.46
C SER A 248 -5.21 8.68 7.22
N ILE A 249 -4.17 8.55 8.00
CA ILE A 249 -3.85 7.36 8.81
C ILE A 249 -3.71 7.83 10.25
N LEU A 250 -4.56 7.31 11.12
CA LEU A 250 -4.55 7.61 12.55
C LEU A 250 -4.07 6.38 13.31
N SER A 251 -3.00 6.50 14.06
CA SER A 251 -2.40 5.43 14.84
C SER A 251 -2.40 5.78 16.34
N ILE A 252 -2.75 4.80 17.16
CA ILE A 252 -2.73 4.90 18.62
C ILE A 252 -2.06 3.67 19.20
N GLY A 253 -0.90 3.88 19.86
CA GLY A 253 -0.19 2.85 20.61
C GLY A 253 -0.58 2.83 22.09
N PHE A 254 -0.74 1.62 22.67
CA PHE A 254 -1.06 1.41 24.10
C PHE A 254 -0.52 0.07 24.62
N PHE A 255 -0.27 -0.02 25.92
CA PHE A 255 0.18 -1.25 26.59
C PHE A 255 -0.94 -1.96 27.34
#